data_68a16c2516a174ffa1e7b155bc3691a5
#
_entry.id   68a16c2516a174ffa1e7b155bc3691a5
#
_cell.length_a   1.000
_cell.length_b   1.000
_cell.length_c   1.000
_cell.angle_alpha   90.00
_cell.angle_beta   90.00
_cell.angle_gamma   90.00
#
_symmetry.space_group_name_H-M   'P 1'
#
loop_
_entity.id
_entity.type
_entity.pdbx_description
1 polymer ?
#
loop_
_entity_poly.entity_id
_entity_poly.type
_entity_poly.pdbx_seq_one_letter_code
_entity_poly.pdbx_strand_id
1 'polypeptide(L)'
;QTKSTSHFYQHVSYEEYLNESDWKVRLRMLTEFPTPTLEDIPLLEQALNENKLPLRRQAIVLFGMIESKEILPYLYKGLNDKHPAIRRTAGDCISDLGYKEALPEMEKVLDDPQKIVRWRAAMFLFEEGGKAQLASLRAHANDNAYEVKLQVEMAISRIENGDEALGSVWKQIANRNKH
;
A
#
# COMPACT_ATOMS: atom_id res chain seq x y z
N GLN A 1 19.85 28.49 21.18
CA GLN A 1 20.24 27.17 21.69
C GLN A 1 19.16 26.09 21.50
N THR A 2 17.93 26.45 21.21
CA THR A 2 16.82 25.52 20.99
C THR A 2 16.75 24.93 19.56
N LYS A 3 17.50 25.50 18.61
CA LYS A 3 17.52 25.03 17.21
C LYS A 3 18.44 23.81 16.97
N SER A 4 19.36 23.55 17.87
CA SER A 4 20.31 22.43 17.74
C SER A 4 19.71 21.09 18.17
N THR A 5 18.79 21.12 19.13
CA THR A 5 18.16 19.90 19.65
C THR A 5 17.09 19.33 18.71
N SER A 6 16.37 20.17 17.94
CA SER A 6 15.35 19.66 17.01
C SER A 6 15.98 18.95 15.80
N HIS A 7 17.19 19.34 15.39
CA HIS A 7 17.92 18.68 14.30
C HIS A 7 18.47 17.30 14.71
N PHE A 8 18.79 17.13 15.98
CA PHE A 8 19.36 15.89 16.50
C PHE A 8 18.33 14.75 16.54
N TYR A 9 17.05 15.07 16.70
CA TYR A 9 15.95 14.10 16.75
C TYR A 9 15.30 13.83 15.38
N GLN A 10 15.66 14.58 14.34
CA GLN A 10 14.99 14.50 13.04
C GLN A 10 15.56 13.46 12.07
N HIS A 11 16.78 12.97 12.31
CA HIS A 11 17.39 11.98 11.43
C HIS A 11 18.20 10.96 12.21
N VAL A 12 17.65 9.75 12.30
CA VAL A 12 18.47 8.57 12.51
C VAL A 12 19.28 8.43 11.23
N SER A 13 20.60 8.52 11.30
CA SER A 13 21.43 8.34 10.13
C SER A 13 21.39 6.87 9.69
N TYR A 14 21.58 6.64 8.39
CA TYR A 14 21.71 5.30 7.84
C TYR A 14 22.80 4.49 8.57
N GLU A 15 23.91 5.13 8.90
CA GLU A 15 25.00 4.50 9.65
C GLU A 15 24.60 4.08 11.07
N GLU A 16 23.86 4.92 11.79
CA GLU A 16 23.36 4.58 13.13
C GLU A 16 22.45 3.36 13.09
N TYR A 17 21.57 3.30 12.10
CA TYR A 17 20.69 2.15 11.91
C TYR A 17 21.49 0.88 11.60
N LEU A 18 22.47 0.93 10.71
CA LEU A 18 23.32 -0.21 10.36
C LEU A 18 24.17 -0.70 11.53
N ASN A 19 24.62 0.22 12.37
CA ASN A 19 25.49 -0.11 13.51
C ASN A 19 24.72 -0.68 14.71
N GLU A 20 23.40 -0.55 14.72
CA GLU A 20 22.59 -1.10 15.79
C GLU A 20 22.36 -2.59 15.57
N SER A 21 22.87 -3.42 16.49
CA SER A 21 22.75 -4.88 16.40
C SER A 21 21.43 -5.43 16.93
N ASP A 22 20.77 -4.71 17.83
CA ASP A 22 19.50 -5.13 18.41
C ASP A 22 18.33 -4.72 17.49
N TRP A 23 17.67 -5.71 16.91
CA TRP A 23 16.55 -5.45 16.00
C TRP A 23 15.36 -4.72 16.68
N LYS A 24 15.19 -4.90 17.99
CA LYS A 24 14.15 -4.19 18.75
C LYS A 24 14.44 -2.69 18.84
N VAL A 25 15.72 -2.34 18.99
CA VAL A 25 16.16 -0.95 18.95
C VAL A 25 16.01 -0.38 17.54
N ARG A 26 16.38 -1.15 16.52
CA ARG A 26 16.13 -0.74 15.12
C ARG A 26 14.65 -0.50 14.86
N LEU A 27 13.77 -1.37 15.39
CA LEU A 27 12.31 -1.18 15.26
C LEU A 27 11.88 0.13 15.92
N ARG A 28 12.40 0.44 17.11
CA ARG A 28 12.10 1.72 17.77
C ARG A 28 12.54 2.90 16.94
N MET A 29 13.74 2.85 16.36
CA MET A 29 14.24 3.88 15.45
C MET A 29 13.27 4.13 14.29
N LEU A 30 12.72 3.07 13.71
CA LEU A 30 11.74 3.18 12.61
C LEU A 30 10.37 3.67 13.09
N THR A 31 9.94 3.24 14.28
CA THR A 31 8.64 3.64 14.85
C THR A 31 8.63 5.11 15.25
N GLU A 32 9.75 5.60 15.78
CA GLU A 32 9.94 6.99 16.18
C GLU A 32 10.48 7.87 15.04
N PHE A 33 10.59 7.31 13.85
CA PHE A 33 11.12 8.02 12.68
C PHE A 33 10.24 9.24 12.36
N PRO A 34 10.85 10.40 12.09
CA PRO A 34 10.08 11.57 11.67
C PRO A 34 9.45 11.32 10.29
N THR A 35 8.63 12.24 9.81
CA THR A 35 8.03 12.13 8.48
C THR A 35 9.12 11.84 7.44
N PRO A 36 9.09 10.68 6.78
CA PRO A 36 10.16 10.29 5.88
C PRO A 36 10.12 11.09 4.58
N THR A 37 11.29 11.21 3.95
CA THR A 37 11.46 11.88 2.65
C THR A 37 12.19 10.94 1.69
N LEU A 38 12.32 11.35 0.43
CA LEU A 38 13.06 10.59 -0.57
C LEU A 38 14.52 10.34 -0.17
N GLU A 39 15.10 11.20 0.67
CA GLU A 39 16.47 11.03 1.17
C GLU A 39 16.61 9.84 2.10
N ASP A 40 15.52 9.38 2.70
CA ASP A 40 15.50 8.25 3.63
C ASP A 40 15.41 6.89 2.94
N ILE A 41 15.29 6.86 1.62
CA ILE A 41 15.14 5.61 0.85
C ILE A 41 16.23 4.59 1.18
N PRO A 42 17.54 4.93 1.25
CA PRO A 42 18.56 3.92 1.53
C PRO A 42 18.36 3.22 2.88
N LEU A 43 17.98 3.97 3.91
CA LEU A 43 17.69 3.41 5.23
C LEU A 43 16.45 2.52 5.18
N LEU A 44 15.38 3.01 4.58
CA LEU A 44 14.11 2.29 4.49
C LEU A 44 14.24 1.03 3.63
N GLU A 45 15.04 1.06 2.58
CA GLU A 45 15.32 -0.11 1.76
C GLU A 45 16.08 -1.18 2.56
N GLN A 46 17.02 -0.77 3.39
CA GLN A 46 17.71 -1.69 4.29
C GLN A 46 16.71 -2.37 5.25
N ALA A 47 15.81 -1.59 5.84
CA ALA A 47 14.77 -2.12 6.72
C ALA A 47 13.80 -3.05 5.99
N LEU A 48 13.48 -2.77 4.74
CA LEU A 48 12.61 -3.60 3.90
C LEU A 48 13.23 -4.97 3.62
N ASN A 49 14.55 -5.09 3.61
CA ASN A 49 15.26 -6.33 3.35
C ASN A 49 15.62 -7.12 4.62
N GLU A 50 15.19 -6.67 5.79
CA GLU A 50 15.43 -7.34 7.06
C GLU A 50 14.63 -8.64 7.18
N ASN A 51 15.19 -9.62 7.94
CA ASN A 51 14.50 -10.88 8.19
C ASN A 51 13.32 -10.76 9.15
N LYS A 52 13.38 -9.78 10.06
CA LYS A 52 12.34 -9.58 11.06
C LYS A 52 11.11 -8.90 10.44
N LEU A 53 9.98 -9.57 10.53
CA LEU A 53 8.72 -9.07 9.99
C LEU A 53 8.36 -7.65 10.48
N PRO A 54 8.49 -7.33 11.78
CA PRO A 54 8.14 -5.97 12.23
C PRO A 54 8.96 -4.88 11.58
N LEU A 55 10.23 -5.13 11.25
CA LEU A 55 11.09 -4.16 10.56
C LEU A 55 10.62 -3.95 9.12
N ARG A 56 10.34 -5.06 8.39
CA ARG A 56 9.84 -4.95 7.02
C ARG A 56 8.50 -4.22 6.97
N ARG A 57 7.60 -4.56 7.90
CA ARG A 57 6.29 -3.93 7.97
C ARG A 57 6.42 -2.42 8.21
N GLN A 58 7.25 -2.01 9.17
CA GLN A 58 7.44 -0.60 9.48
C GLN A 58 8.09 0.15 8.31
N ALA A 59 9.00 -0.48 7.59
CA ALA A 59 9.58 0.09 6.38
C ALA A 59 8.50 0.40 5.33
N ILE A 60 7.58 -0.54 5.10
CA ILE A 60 6.46 -0.34 4.16
C ILE A 60 5.57 0.83 4.62
N VAL A 61 5.24 0.90 5.90
CA VAL A 61 4.45 2.01 6.44
C VAL A 61 5.13 3.36 6.16
N LEU A 62 6.43 3.43 6.40
CA LEU A 62 7.20 4.66 6.18
C LEU A 62 7.28 5.02 4.68
N PHE A 63 7.53 4.04 3.80
CA PHE A 63 7.46 4.29 2.36
C PHE A 63 6.11 4.84 1.93
N GLY A 64 5.03 4.31 2.50
CA GLY A 64 3.67 4.75 2.20
C GLY A 64 3.37 6.19 2.64
N MET A 65 4.19 6.77 3.51
CA MET A 65 4.07 8.16 3.95
C MET A 65 4.75 9.15 2.99
N ILE A 66 5.56 8.66 2.07
CA ILE A 66 6.26 9.50 1.08
C ILE A 66 5.34 9.69 -0.12
N GLU A 67 4.83 10.89 -0.32
CA GLU A 67 3.94 11.24 -1.42
C GLU A 67 4.74 11.46 -2.72
N SER A 68 5.27 10.37 -3.26
CA SER A 68 6.04 10.38 -4.51
C SER A 68 5.90 9.04 -5.21
N LYS A 69 5.73 9.06 -6.52
CA LYS A 69 5.68 7.85 -7.35
C LYS A 69 7.00 7.09 -7.34
N GLU A 70 8.09 7.75 -6.99
CA GLU A 70 9.42 7.14 -6.92
C GLU A 70 9.51 6.00 -5.91
N ILE A 71 8.62 5.99 -4.90
CA ILE A 71 8.62 4.94 -3.88
C ILE A 71 7.80 3.71 -4.27
N LEU A 72 7.03 3.76 -5.34
CA LEU A 72 6.19 2.63 -5.75
C LEU A 72 6.95 1.31 -5.92
N PRO A 73 8.16 1.27 -6.49
CA PRO A 73 8.91 0.00 -6.58
C PRO A 73 9.13 -0.68 -5.24
N TYR A 74 9.28 0.07 -4.17
CA TYR A 74 9.47 -0.48 -2.82
C TYR A 74 8.15 -1.04 -2.26
N LEU A 75 7.04 -0.38 -2.52
CA LEU A 75 5.72 -0.92 -2.17
C LEU A 75 5.40 -2.18 -2.97
N TYR A 76 5.84 -2.26 -4.23
CA TYR A 76 5.68 -3.47 -5.04
C TYR A 76 6.47 -4.65 -4.45
N LYS A 77 7.65 -4.42 -3.89
CA LYS A 77 8.37 -5.44 -3.13
C LYS A 77 7.52 -5.94 -1.95
N GLY A 78 6.84 -5.03 -1.26
CA GLY A 78 5.92 -5.38 -0.19
C GLY A 78 4.76 -6.26 -0.67
N LEU A 79 4.21 -5.99 -1.85
CA LEU A 79 3.15 -6.81 -2.45
C LEU A 79 3.62 -8.24 -2.75
N ASN A 80 4.91 -8.46 -2.90
CA ASN A 80 5.51 -9.77 -3.19
C ASN A 80 6.18 -10.39 -1.95
N ASP A 81 6.01 -9.82 -0.78
CA ASP A 81 6.57 -10.35 0.46
C ASP A 81 5.97 -11.74 0.75
N LYS A 82 6.76 -12.60 1.34
CA LYS A 82 6.32 -13.94 1.76
C LYS A 82 5.22 -13.91 2.82
N HIS A 83 5.11 -12.84 3.59
CA HIS A 83 4.16 -12.74 4.68
C HIS A 83 2.92 -11.91 4.27
N PRO A 84 1.70 -12.45 4.46
CA PRO A 84 0.47 -11.75 4.04
C PRO A 84 0.26 -10.41 4.74
N ALA A 85 0.72 -10.25 5.98
CA ALA A 85 0.60 -8.97 6.70
C ALA A 85 1.37 -7.85 5.99
N ILE A 86 2.54 -8.15 5.42
CA ILE A 86 3.32 -7.19 4.64
C ILE A 86 2.61 -6.87 3.33
N ARG A 87 2.12 -7.90 2.62
CA ARG A 87 1.40 -7.72 1.35
C ARG A 87 0.16 -6.85 1.55
N ARG A 88 -0.58 -7.10 2.63
CA ARG A 88 -1.75 -6.29 2.98
C ARG A 88 -1.37 -4.84 3.27
N THR A 89 -0.36 -4.61 4.09
CA THR A 89 0.10 -3.26 4.42
C THR A 89 0.56 -2.50 3.17
N ALA A 90 1.28 -3.17 2.27
CA ALA A 90 1.68 -2.58 0.99
C ALA A 90 0.48 -2.20 0.12
N GLY A 91 -0.51 -3.09 0.04
CA GLY A 91 -1.76 -2.79 -0.68
C GLY A 91 -2.51 -1.61 -0.10
N ASP A 92 -2.58 -1.50 1.23
CA ASP A 92 -3.19 -0.37 1.91
C ASP A 92 -2.47 0.94 1.58
N CYS A 93 -1.14 0.95 1.59
CA CYS A 93 -0.34 2.13 1.25
C CYS A 93 -0.54 2.57 -0.21
N ILE A 94 -0.54 1.62 -1.15
CA ILE A 94 -0.78 1.90 -2.56
C ILE A 94 -2.19 2.50 -2.75
N SER A 95 -3.18 1.97 -2.06
CA SER A 95 -4.54 2.47 -2.11
C SER A 95 -4.65 3.90 -1.57
N ASP A 96 -3.99 4.19 -0.44
CA ASP A 96 -3.99 5.52 0.17
C ASP A 96 -3.32 6.56 -0.73
N LEU A 97 -2.23 6.20 -1.41
CA LEU A 97 -1.54 7.08 -2.35
C LEU A 97 -2.35 7.33 -3.64
N GLY A 98 -3.08 6.34 -4.11
CA GLY A 98 -3.99 6.48 -5.25
C GLY A 98 -3.32 6.70 -6.60
N TYR A 99 -2.05 6.32 -6.76
CA TYR A 99 -1.34 6.48 -8.03
C TYR A 99 -1.76 5.43 -9.06
N LYS A 100 -2.27 5.87 -10.19
CA LYS A 100 -2.73 4.97 -11.27
C LYS A 100 -1.61 4.13 -11.88
N GLU A 101 -0.36 4.55 -11.71
CA GLU A 101 0.80 3.78 -12.14
C GLU A 101 0.88 2.41 -11.48
N ALA A 102 0.23 2.25 -10.32
CA ALA A 102 0.17 0.97 -9.60
C ALA A 102 -0.85 -0.03 -10.17
N LEU A 103 -1.70 0.37 -11.12
CA LEU A 103 -2.75 -0.50 -11.66
C LEU A 103 -2.24 -1.85 -12.17
N PRO A 104 -1.16 -1.93 -12.98
CA PRO A 104 -0.69 -3.24 -13.45
C PRO A 104 -0.22 -4.16 -12.32
N GLU A 105 0.44 -3.61 -11.30
CA GLU A 105 0.90 -4.40 -10.15
C GLU A 105 -0.29 -4.87 -9.29
N MET A 106 -1.30 -4.02 -9.10
CA MET A 106 -2.48 -4.39 -8.34
C MET A 106 -3.36 -5.42 -9.08
N GLU A 107 -3.35 -5.43 -10.42
CA GLU A 107 -4.00 -6.50 -11.18
C GLU A 107 -3.42 -7.88 -10.82
N LYS A 108 -2.10 -7.97 -10.66
CA LYS A 108 -1.44 -9.22 -10.26
C LYS A 108 -1.86 -9.68 -8.85
N VAL A 109 -2.18 -8.74 -7.98
CA VAL A 109 -2.58 -9.02 -6.60
C VAL A 109 -3.96 -9.67 -6.52
N LEU A 110 -4.76 -9.64 -7.59
CA LEU A 110 -6.01 -10.40 -7.69
C LEU A 110 -5.77 -11.92 -7.61
N ASP A 111 -4.54 -12.39 -7.80
CA ASP A 111 -4.16 -13.80 -7.67
C ASP A 111 -3.56 -14.13 -6.29
N ASP A 112 -3.56 -13.21 -5.34
CA ASP A 112 -2.98 -13.45 -4.02
C ASP A 112 -3.69 -14.61 -3.30
N PRO A 113 -2.94 -15.48 -2.58
CA PRO A 113 -3.56 -16.58 -1.82
C PRO A 113 -4.55 -16.11 -0.74
N GLN A 114 -4.37 -14.91 -0.19
CA GLN A 114 -5.19 -14.40 0.90
C GLN A 114 -6.30 -13.49 0.36
N LYS A 115 -7.55 -13.82 0.72
CA LYS A 115 -8.72 -13.06 0.24
C LYS A 115 -8.70 -11.59 0.62
N ILE A 116 -8.16 -11.24 1.79
CA ILE A 116 -8.12 -9.84 2.23
C ILE A 116 -7.17 -9.02 1.34
N VAL A 117 -6.09 -9.62 0.86
CA VAL A 117 -5.14 -8.98 -0.05
C VAL A 117 -5.78 -8.83 -1.44
N ARG A 118 -6.46 -9.88 -1.94
CA ARG A 118 -7.22 -9.82 -3.20
C ARG A 118 -8.30 -8.75 -3.16
N TRP A 119 -9.03 -8.66 -2.03
CA TRP A 119 -10.08 -7.66 -1.85
C TRP A 119 -9.51 -6.24 -1.97
N ARG A 120 -8.36 -5.99 -1.33
CA ARG A 120 -7.73 -4.65 -1.40
C ARG A 120 -7.37 -4.29 -2.85
N ALA A 121 -6.87 -5.26 -3.61
CA ALA A 121 -6.58 -5.05 -5.03
C ALA A 121 -7.85 -4.73 -5.83
N ALA A 122 -8.91 -5.51 -5.61
CA ALA A 122 -10.20 -5.27 -6.28
C ALA A 122 -10.78 -3.89 -5.95
N MET A 123 -10.63 -3.45 -4.70
CA MET A 123 -11.06 -2.12 -4.26
C MET A 123 -10.27 -1.01 -4.96
N PHE A 124 -8.96 -1.17 -5.08
CA PHE A 124 -8.10 -0.22 -5.81
C PHE A 124 -8.50 -0.14 -7.29
N LEU A 125 -8.76 -1.28 -7.92
CA LEU A 125 -9.20 -1.34 -9.31
C LEU A 125 -10.59 -0.71 -9.48
N PHE A 126 -11.45 -0.84 -8.48
CA PHE A 126 -12.74 -0.16 -8.44
C PHE A 126 -12.57 1.37 -8.40
N GLU A 127 -11.66 1.86 -7.56
CA GLU A 127 -11.44 3.29 -7.37
C GLU A 127 -10.68 3.94 -8.54
N GLU A 128 -9.66 3.28 -9.05
CA GLU A 128 -8.69 3.87 -9.98
C GLU A 128 -8.69 3.22 -11.38
N GLY A 129 -9.28 2.04 -11.52
CA GLY A 129 -9.22 1.27 -12.75
C GLY A 129 -9.99 1.88 -13.92
N GLY A 130 -9.59 1.50 -15.12
CA GLY A 130 -10.23 1.87 -16.36
C GLY A 130 -10.39 0.66 -17.28
N LYS A 131 -10.72 0.91 -18.55
CA LYS A 131 -11.00 -0.15 -19.54
C LYS A 131 -9.85 -1.16 -19.68
N ALA A 132 -8.60 -0.72 -19.50
CA ALA A 132 -7.45 -1.61 -19.58
C ALA A 132 -7.46 -2.70 -18.50
N GLN A 133 -8.19 -2.52 -17.41
CA GLN A 133 -8.28 -3.46 -16.29
C GLN A 133 -9.45 -4.46 -16.44
N LEU A 134 -10.35 -4.28 -17.41
CA LEU A 134 -11.53 -5.14 -17.56
C LEU A 134 -11.18 -6.61 -17.76
N ALA A 135 -10.14 -6.93 -18.54
CA ALA A 135 -9.73 -8.31 -18.77
C ALA A 135 -9.34 -9.03 -17.48
N SER A 136 -8.51 -8.38 -16.67
CA SER A 136 -8.09 -8.92 -15.36
C SER A 136 -9.28 -9.08 -14.40
N LEU A 137 -10.16 -8.09 -14.37
CA LEU A 137 -11.35 -8.12 -13.51
C LEU A 137 -12.30 -9.24 -13.92
N ARG A 138 -12.56 -9.41 -15.21
CA ARG A 138 -13.43 -10.48 -15.70
C ARG A 138 -12.87 -11.85 -15.41
N ALA A 139 -11.55 -12.01 -15.50
CA ALA A 139 -10.87 -13.26 -15.15
C ALA A 139 -11.05 -13.63 -13.66
N HIS A 140 -11.35 -12.67 -12.80
CA HIS A 140 -11.53 -12.86 -11.35
C HIS A 140 -12.99 -12.68 -10.90
N ALA A 141 -13.94 -12.60 -11.82
CA ALA A 141 -15.37 -12.36 -11.52
C ALA A 141 -16.02 -13.51 -10.74
N ASN A 142 -15.41 -14.68 -10.71
CA ASN A 142 -15.89 -15.86 -9.97
C ASN A 142 -15.01 -16.22 -8.79
N ASP A 143 -14.37 -15.21 -8.16
CA ASP A 143 -13.57 -15.45 -6.97
C ASP A 143 -14.37 -16.22 -5.92
N ASN A 144 -13.70 -17.16 -5.23
CA ASN A 144 -14.33 -18.02 -4.24
C ASN A 144 -14.71 -17.26 -2.95
N ALA A 145 -14.13 -16.08 -2.72
CA ALA A 145 -14.50 -15.21 -1.60
C ALA A 145 -15.58 -14.23 -2.05
N TYR A 146 -16.72 -14.24 -1.36
CA TYR A 146 -17.87 -13.39 -1.71
C TYR A 146 -17.50 -11.91 -1.76
N GLU A 147 -16.77 -11.42 -0.76
CA GLU A 147 -16.36 -10.02 -0.68
C GLU A 147 -15.46 -9.60 -1.85
N VAL A 148 -14.61 -10.49 -2.34
CA VAL A 148 -13.76 -10.23 -3.51
C VAL A 148 -14.61 -10.23 -4.77
N LYS A 149 -15.45 -11.26 -4.95
CA LYS A 149 -16.37 -11.37 -6.09
C LYS A 149 -17.24 -10.13 -6.23
N LEU A 150 -17.84 -9.69 -5.13
CA LEU A 150 -18.69 -8.50 -5.11
C LEU A 150 -17.91 -7.25 -5.52
N GLN A 151 -16.70 -7.07 -4.97
CA GLN A 151 -15.87 -5.90 -5.27
C GLN A 151 -15.41 -5.89 -6.74
N VAL A 152 -15.09 -7.07 -7.29
CA VAL A 152 -14.74 -7.21 -8.72
C VAL A 152 -15.93 -6.84 -9.60
N GLU A 153 -17.13 -7.34 -9.28
CA GLU A 153 -18.36 -7.02 -10.01
C GLU A 153 -18.65 -5.52 -9.98
N MET A 154 -18.47 -4.88 -8.85
CA MET A 154 -18.64 -3.43 -8.69
C MET A 154 -17.64 -2.67 -9.56
N ALA A 155 -16.38 -3.10 -9.59
CA ALA A 155 -15.36 -2.48 -10.42
C ALA A 155 -15.69 -2.58 -11.91
N ILE A 156 -16.11 -3.75 -12.38
CA ILE A 156 -16.55 -3.96 -13.77
C ILE A 156 -17.69 -3.04 -14.11
N SER A 157 -18.72 -3.00 -13.26
CA SER A 157 -19.91 -2.18 -13.48
C SER A 157 -19.57 -0.69 -13.58
N ARG A 158 -18.73 -0.19 -12.65
CA ARG A 158 -18.29 1.21 -12.69
C ARG A 158 -17.54 1.55 -13.99
N ILE A 159 -16.63 0.68 -14.40
CA ILE A 159 -15.81 0.92 -15.59
C ILE A 159 -16.64 0.88 -16.86
N GLU A 160 -17.57 -0.09 -16.98
CA GLU A 160 -18.40 -0.26 -18.17
C GLU A 160 -19.50 0.78 -18.30
N ASN A 161 -20.14 1.13 -17.20
CA ASN A 161 -21.40 1.89 -17.21
C ASN A 161 -21.29 3.25 -16.52
N GLY A 162 -20.16 3.57 -15.90
CA GLY A 162 -19.95 4.80 -15.14
C GLY A 162 -20.61 4.75 -13.75
N ASP A 163 -20.47 5.83 -13.01
CA ASP A 163 -20.91 5.89 -11.61
C ASP A 163 -22.42 5.75 -11.44
N GLU A 164 -23.20 6.15 -12.42
CA GLU A 164 -24.67 6.07 -12.39
C GLU A 164 -25.21 4.63 -12.37
N ALA A 165 -24.47 3.68 -12.92
CA ALA A 165 -24.87 2.27 -12.97
C ALA A 165 -24.84 1.56 -11.62
N LEU A 166 -24.16 2.13 -10.62
CA LEU A 166 -24.06 1.56 -9.27
C LEU A 166 -25.28 1.88 -8.40
N GLY A 167 -26.21 2.69 -8.91
CA GLY A 167 -27.51 2.94 -8.28
C GLY A 167 -27.44 3.84 -7.04
N SER A 168 -28.60 3.96 -6.38
CA SER A 168 -28.78 4.87 -5.24
C SER A 168 -27.91 4.52 -4.02
N VAL A 169 -27.60 3.24 -3.81
CA VAL A 169 -26.77 2.80 -2.69
C VAL A 169 -25.35 3.35 -2.80
N TRP A 170 -24.78 3.28 -4.01
CA TRP A 170 -23.44 3.83 -4.27
C TRP A 170 -23.41 5.34 -4.07
N LYS A 171 -24.42 6.06 -4.55
CA LYS A 171 -24.52 7.51 -4.37
C LYS A 171 -24.58 7.89 -2.90
N GLN A 172 -25.30 7.12 -2.08
CA GLN A 172 -25.37 7.32 -0.64
C GLN A 172 -24.00 7.10 0.04
N ILE A 173 -23.27 6.05 -0.34
CA ILE A 173 -21.94 5.76 0.20
C ILE A 173 -20.95 6.87 -0.20
N ALA A 174 -20.94 7.27 -1.47
CA ALA A 174 -20.08 8.34 -1.97
C ALA A 174 -20.37 9.67 -1.26
N ASN A 175 -21.64 9.98 -0.97
CA ASN A 175 -22.02 11.19 -0.27
C ASN A 175 -21.64 11.18 1.21
N ARG A 176 -21.64 10.03 1.86
CA ARG A 176 -21.15 9.89 3.25
C ARG A 176 -19.66 10.18 3.38
N ASN A 177 -18.88 9.82 2.36
CA ASN A 177 -17.43 10.01 2.38
C ASN A 177 -17.01 11.45 2.05
N LYS A 178 -17.94 12.32 1.62
CA LYS A 178 -17.68 13.74 1.34
C LYS A 178 -17.92 14.65 2.56
N HIS A 179 -18.42 14.13 3.63
CA HIS A 179 -18.68 14.82 4.89
C HIS A 179 -17.88 14.16 6.01
#